data_d639e0f566db2dfb5de27e066b5f3ff1
#
_entry.id   d639e0f566db2dfb5de27e066b5f3ff1
#
_cell.length_a   1.000
_cell.length_b   1.000
_cell.length_c   1.000
_cell.angle_alpha   90.00
_cell.angle_beta   90.00
_cell.angle_gamma   90.00
#
_symmetry.space_group_name_H-M   'P 1'
#
loop_
_entity.id
_entity.type
_entity.pdbx_description
1 polymer ?
#
loop_
_entity_poly.entity_id
_entity_poly.type
_entity_poly.pdbx_seq_one_letter_code
_entity_poly.pdbx_strand_id
1 'polypeptide(L)'
;RVFDFLLLSFFPSLFYTSSTMSRVLTALKPTNVLHIGNYFGAIEPFLEQQKSGDANFLFVADYHSITVPQDPTELRQNILFAVAAYVAAGVNPKKTLLFQQSAVQEHTELAWILNCVASMGEVERMTQYKDKARVKGESVSVGLFDYPVLMAADILLYDTEIVPVGEDQKQHVELARDLAERFNKRFGETFVIPKPIIRKQGARIMGLDDPEKKMSKSSPSDKNFISLMDDEKTVLKKI
;
A
#
# COMPACT_ATOMS: atom_id res chain seq x y z
N ARG A 1 23.06 16.39 -5.92
CA ARG A 1 22.82 17.65 -6.70
C ARG A 1 21.99 17.42 -7.98
N VAL A 2 21.85 16.22 -8.50
CA VAL A 2 20.91 15.93 -9.61
C VAL A 2 19.50 15.71 -9.08
N PHE A 3 19.34 15.28 -7.83
CA PHE A 3 18.06 15.02 -7.18
C PHE A 3 17.45 16.23 -6.45
N ASP A 4 18.25 17.26 -6.13
CA ASP A 4 17.74 18.50 -5.52
C ASP A 4 16.75 19.25 -6.42
N PHE A 5 16.76 18.99 -7.72
CA PHE A 5 15.88 19.66 -8.69
C PHE A 5 14.52 18.99 -8.86
N LEU A 6 14.39 17.69 -8.53
CA LEU A 6 13.14 16.94 -8.73
C LEU A 6 12.18 17.00 -7.53
N LEU A 7 12.70 17.13 -6.31
CA LEU A 7 11.89 17.12 -5.10
C LEU A 7 11.38 18.49 -4.65
N LEU A 8 12.01 19.60 -5.09
CA LEU A 8 11.70 20.95 -4.61
C LEU A 8 10.59 21.68 -5.38
N SER A 9 10.13 21.18 -6.52
CA SER A 9 9.20 21.92 -7.38
C SER A 9 7.72 21.59 -7.17
N PHE A 10 7.35 20.51 -6.46
CA PHE A 10 5.96 20.05 -6.39
C PHE A 10 5.30 20.07 -5.02
N PHE A 11 6.01 20.30 -3.92
CA PHE A 11 5.39 20.40 -2.59
C PHE A 11 5.72 21.72 -1.91
N PRO A 12 4.88 22.75 -2.09
CA PRO A 12 5.05 24.00 -1.33
C PRO A 12 4.78 23.74 0.14
N SER A 13 5.79 23.99 0.98
CA SER A 13 5.73 24.41 2.41
C SER A 13 4.73 23.78 3.40
N LEU A 14 3.80 22.92 3.00
CA LEU A 14 2.80 22.37 3.93
C LEU A 14 3.35 21.29 4.87
N PHE A 15 4.53 20.73 4.58
CA PHE A 15 5.15 19.67 5.34
C PHE A 15 6.59 19.95 5.81
N TYR A 16 7.02 21.20 5.70
CA TYR A 16 8.24 21.63 6.38
C TYR A 16 7.91 21.90 7.85
N THR A 17 7.44 20.88 8.53
CA THR A 17 7.12 20.97 9.94
C THR A 17 8.17 20.21 10.74
N SER A 18 8.75 20.94 11.66
CA SER A 18 9.51 20.51 12.85
C SER A 18 10.17 19.11 12.77
N SER A 19 11.44 19.05 13.08
CA SER A 19 12.28 17.84 13.20
C SER A 19 11.79 16.74 14.17
N THR A 20 10.51 16.77 14.55
CA THR A 20 9.91 15.88 15.57
C THR A 20 8.76 15.02 15.05
N MET A 21 8.30 15.22 13.80
CA MET A 21 7.18 14.46 13.24
C MET A 21 7.72 13.39 12.30
N SER A 22 7.42 12.13 12.59
CA SER A 22 7.77 11.02 11.68
C SER A 22 6.88 11.02 10.45
N ARG A 23 7.42 10.58 9.31
CA ARG A 23 6.67 10.39 8.06
C ARG A 23 6.21 8.95 7.96
N VAL A 24 4.90 8.78 7.90
CA VAL A 24 4.23 7.48 7.86
C VAL A 24 3.55 7.29 6.52
N LEU A 25 3.89 6.23 5.80
CA LEU A 25 3.30 5.92 4.50
C LEU A 25 2.43 4.67 4.58
N THR A 26 1.23 4.76 4.04
CA THR A 26 0.29 3.64 3.90
C THR A 26 -0.25 3.56 2.49
N ALA A 27 -0.29 2.36 1.92
CA ALA A 27 -0.89 2.10 0.62
C ALA A 27 -2.32 1.58 0.76
N LEU A 28 -3.19 2.06 -0.12
CA LEU A 28 -4.58 1.66 -0.25
C LEU A 28 -4.78 0.92 -1.57
N LYS A 29 -5.09 -0.38 -1.51
CA LYS A 29 -5.38 -1.14 -2.71
C LYS A 29 -6.78 -0.77 -3.24
N PRO A 30 -6.93 -0.32 -4.49
CA PRO A 30 -8.24 -0.06 -5.08
C PRO A 30 -9.03 -1.35 -5.21
N THR A 31 -10.17 -1.41 -4.57
CA THR A 31 -11.09 -2.55 -4.58
C THR A 31 -12.53 -2.05 -4.46
N ASN A 32 -13.44 -2.70 -5.21
CA ASN A 32 -14.86 -2.35 -5.22
C ASN A 32 -15.65 -2.86 -4.00
N VAL A 33 -15.08 -3.78 -3.25
CA VAL A 33 -15.75 -4.36 -2.08
C VAL A 33 -14.82 -4.27 -0.89
N LEU A 34 -15.20 -3.44 0.06
CA LEU A 34 -14.62 -3.40 1.39
C LEU A 34 -15.59 -4.07 2.36
N HIS A 35 -15.08 -4.92 3.21
CA HIS A 35 -15.82 -5.63 4.23
C HIS A 35 -15.29 -5.29 5.63
N ILE A 36 -16.00 -5.68 6.66
CA ILE A 36 -15.63 -5.39 8.05
C ILE A 36 -14.20 -5.85 8.40
N GLY A 37 -13.71 -6.92 7.79
CA GLY A 37 -12.33 -7.35 7.94
C GLY A 37 -11.30 -6.36 7.38
N ASN A 38 -11.66 -5.60 6.32
CA ASN A 38 -10.82 -4.50 5.83
C ASN A 38 -10.89 -3.29 6.78
N TYR A 39 -12.07 -3.01 7.33
CA TYR A 39 -12.23 -1.93 8.29
C TYR A 39 -11.33 -2.14 9.51
N PHE A 40 -11.49 -3.24 10.22
CA PHE A 40 -10.69 -3.51 11.42
C PHE A 40 -9.21 -3.84 11.12
N GLY A 41 -8.92 -4.39 9.94
CA GLY A 41 -7.55 -4.75 9.57
C GLY A 41 -6.70 -3.62 8.98
N ALA A 42 -7.33 -2.58 8.43
CA ALA A 42 -6.62 -1.51 7.72
C ALA A 42 -7.14 -0.11 8.04
N ILE A 43 -8.47 0.13 7.94
CA ILE A 43 -9.03 1.48 8.07
C ILE A 43 -8.90 1.97 9.52
N GLU A 44 -9.42 1.24 10.49
CA GLU A 44 -9.37 1.61 11.91
C GLU A 44 -7.93 1.82 12.41
N PRO A 45 -6.96 0.93 12.15
CA PRO A 45 -5.58 1.17 12.52
C PRO A 45 -4.97 2.41 11.86
N PHE A 46 -5.38 2.75 10.64
CA PHE A 46 -4.95 3.98 9.99
C PHE A 46 -5.55 5.22 10.68
N LEU A 47 -6.83 5.18 11.07
CA LEU A 47 -7.47 6.28 11.80
C LEU A 47 -6.82 6.51 13.16
N GLU A 48 -6.38 5.46 13.85
CA GLU A 48 -5.59 5.60 15.10
C GLU A 48 -4.22 6.21 14.81
N GLN A 49 -3.53 5.78 13.75
CA GLN A 49 -2.26 6.37 13.33
C GLN A 49 -2.41 7.86 12.99
N GLN A 50 -3.49 8.26 12.36
CA GLN A 50 -3.78 9.67 12.04
C GLN A 50 -3.86 10.56 13.30
N LYS A 51 -4.10 10.00 14.49
CA LYS A 51 -4.15 10.73 15.75
C LYS A 51 -2.78 10.97 16.39
N SER A 52 -1.74 10.25 15.97
CA SER A 52 -0.40 10.31 16.57
C SER A 52 0.30 11.67 16.43
N GLY A 53 -0.13 12.49 15.48
CA GLY A 53 0.52 13.77 15.18
C GLY A 53 1.63 13.67 14.13
N ASP A 54 1.89 12.46 13.60
CA ASP A 54 2.85 12.24 12.51
C ASP A 54 2.34 12.77 11.16
N ALA A 55 3.26 12.98 10.21
CA ALA A 55 2.92 13.32 8.84
C ALA A 55 2.45 12.05 8.09
N ASN A 56 1.15 11.93 7.84
CA ASN A 56 0.53 10.76 7.25
C ASN A 56 0.35 10.90 5.75
N PHE A 57 0.87 9.94 4.99
CA PHE A 57 0.71 9.78 3.56
C PHE A 57 -0.12 8.53 3.31
N LEU A 58 -1.22 8.68 2.58
CA LEU A 58 -2.11 7.59 2.17
C LEU A 58 -2.30 7.66 0.66
N PHE A 59 -1.85 6.66 -0.07
CA PHE A 59 -2.01 6.65 -1.51
C PHE A 59 -2.77 5.44 -2.02
N VAL A 60 -3.49 5.65 -3.13
CA VAL A 60 -4.17 4.57 -3.85
C VAL A 60 -3.16 3.93 -4.82
N ALA A 61 -2.84 2.67 -4.57
CA ALA A 61 -1.81 1.90 -5.30
C ALA A 61 -2.36 1.34 -6.62
N ASP A 62 -2.67 2.20 -7.56
CA ASP A 62 -3.26 1.83 -8.86
C ASP A 62 -2.24 1.20 -9.81
N TYR A 63 -0.98 1.62 -9.83
CA TYR A 63 0.08 0.94 -10.58
C TYR A 63 0.30 -0.49 -10.10
N HIS A 64 0.24 -0.74 -8.80
CA HIS A 64 0.30 -2.11 -8.29
C HIS A 64 -0.91 -2.96 -8.70
N SER A 65 -2.04 -2.34 -8.97
CA SER A 65 -3.23 -3.07 -9.41
C SER A 65 -3.12 -3.60 -10.82
N ILE A 66 -2.46 -2.87 -11.73
CA ILE A 66 -2.29 -3.27 -13.13
C ILE A 66 -1.19 -4.32 -13.36
N THR A 67 -0.52 -4.78 -12.30
CA THR A 67 0.39 -5.95 -12.38
C THR A 67 -0.33 -7.24 -12.79
N VAL A 68 -1.64 -7.26 -12.62
CA VAL A 68 -2.56 -8.29 -13.12
C VAL A 68 -3.62 -7.63 -14.00
N PRO A 69 -4.22 -8.36 -14.96
CA PRO A 69 -5.24 -7.80 -15.85
C PRO A 69 -6.37 -7.12 -15.08
N GLN A 70 -6.75 -5.92 -15.50
CA GLN A 70 -7.82 -5.10 -14.93
C GLN A 70 -8.71 -4.55 -16.05
N ASP A 71 -10.01 -4.49 -15.82
CA ASP A 71 -10.88 -3.65 -16.64
C ASP A 71 -10.64 -2.17 -16.28
N PRO A 72 -10.33 -1.29 -17.25
CA PRO A 72 -10.00 0.10 -16.95
C PRO A 72 -11.16 0.88 -16.33
N THR A 73 -12.41 0.54 -16.67
CA THR A 73 -13.60 1.22 -16.13
C THR A 73 -13.82 0.79 -14.68
N GLU A 74 -13.72 -0.50 -14.40
CA GLU A 74 -13.83 -1.03 -13.05
C GLU A 74 -12.68 -0.51 -12.14
N LEU A 75 -11.46 -0.49 -12.64
CA LEU A 75 -10.32 0.03 -11.86
C LEU A 75 -10.55 1.49 -11.46
N ARG A 76 -11.04 2.32 -12.37
CA ARG A 76 -11.35 3.73 -12.08
C ARG A 76 -12.44 3.87 -11.01
N GLN A 77 -13.50 3.06 -11.10
CA GLN A 77 -14.55 3.02 -10.09
C GLN A 77 -14.02 2.54 -8.73
N ASN A 78 -13.16 1.52 -8.72
CA ASN A 78 -12.56 0.98 -7.52
C ASN A 78 -11.65 2.00 -6.81
N ILE A 79 -10.90 2.81 -7.56
CA ILE A 79 -10.09 3.90 -7.02
C ILE A 79 -10.99 4.90 -6.28
N LEU A 80 -12.04 5.38 -6.96
CA LEU A 80 -12.98 6.35 -6.37
C LEU A 80 -13.70 5.78 -5.14
N PHE A 81 -14.16 4.53 -5.23
CA PHE A 81 -14.83 3.85 -4.12
C PHE A 81 -13.92 3.71 -2.91
N ALA A 82 -12.68 3.28 -3.11
CA ALA A 82 -11.72 3.11 -2.04
C ALA A 82 -11.43 4.43 -1.31
N VAL A 83 -11.21 5.52 -2.06
CA VAL A 83 -11.03 6.88 -1.50
C VAL A 83 -12.26 7.31 -0.71
N ALA A 84 -13.46 7.17 -1.31
CA ALA A 84 -14.72 7.57 -0.66
C ALA A 84 -14.94 6.81 0.65
N ALA A 85 -14.66 5.50 0.68
CA ALA A 85 -14.83 4.67 1.87
C ALA A 85 -13.89 5.09 3.01
N TYR A 86 -12.63 5.40 2.71
CA TYR A 86 -11.68 5.87 3.73
C TYR A 86 -12.06 7.26 4.27
N VAL A 87 -12.47 8.18 3.39
CA VAL A 87 -12.94 9.51 3.81
C VAL A 87 -14.21 9.38 4.65
N ALA A 88 -15.17 8.56 4.24
CA ALA A 88 -16.41 8.30 4.99
C ALA A 88 -16.13 7.67 6.36
N ALA A 89 -15.10 6.82 6.46
CA ALA A 89 -14.68 6.22 7.71
C ALA A 89 -13.96 7.20 8.67
N GLY A 90 -13.57 8.39 8.21
CA GLY A 90 -12.97 9.42 9.05
C GLY A 90 -11.55 9.85 8.70
N VAL A 91 -11.01 9.43 7.57
CA VAL A 91 -9.73 9.98 7.08
C VAL A 91 -9.90 11.47 6.83
N ASN A 92 -9.09 12.25 7.52
CA ASN A 92 -9.14 13.72 7.47
C ASN A 92 -8.08 14.26 6.51
N PRO A 93 -8.48 14.87 5.37
CA PRO A 93 -7.52 15.43 4.40
C PRO A 93 -6.66 16.58 4.94
N LYS A 94 -7.02 17.18 6.09
CA LYS A 94 -6.18 18.18 6.76
C LYS A 94 -5.04 17.59 7.59
N LYS A 95 -5.10 16.27 7.87
CA LYS A 95 -4.10 15.53 8.66
C LYS A 95 -3.39 14.45 7.85
N THR A 96 -3.88 14.13 6.68
CA THR A 96 -3.38 13.06 5.81
C THR A 96 -3.30 13.58 4.39
N LEU A 97 -2.15 13.46 3.76
CA LEU A 97 -2.01 13.65 2.33
C LEU A 97 -2.56 12.40 1.63
N LEU A 98 -3.74 12.54 1.01
CA LEU A 98 -4.39 11.46 0.27
C LEU A 98 -4.23 11.70 -1.23
N PHE A 99 -3.64 10.74 -1.97
CA PHE A 99 -3.37 10.89 -3.39
C PHE A 99 -3.43 9.54 -4.14
N GLN A 100 -3.45 9.62 -5.46
CA GLN A 100 -3.37 8.47 -6.35
C GLN A 100 -1.91 8.29 -6.78
N GLN A 101 -1.39 7.08 -6.76
CA GLN A 101 0.01 6.76 -7.10
C GLN A 101 0.36 7.26 -8.50
N SER A 102 -0.49 7.00 -9.50
CA SER A 102 -0.26 7.42 -10.89
C SER A 102 -0.35 8.93 -11.12
N ALA A 103 -0.81 9.71 -10.15
CA ALA A 103 -0.79 11.16 -10.22
C ALA A 103 0.60 11.75 -9.92
N VAL A 104 1.53 10.94 -9.41
CA VAL A 104 2.91 11.31 -9.07
C VAL A 104 3.85 10.47 -9.93
N GLN A 105 4.39 11.03 -11.00
CA GLN A 105 5.21 10.31 -12.00
C GLN A 105 6.53 9.80 -11.41
N GLU A 106 7.03 10.47 -10.40
CA GLU A 106 8.30 10.19 -9.74
C GLU A 106 8.34 8.78 -9.12
N HIS A 107 7.20 8.16 -8.81
CA HIS A 107 7.14 6.76 -8.40
C HIS A 107 7.78 5.83 -9.43
N THR A 108 7.43 6.01 -10.71
CA THR A 108 7.97 5.17 -11.79
C THR A 108 9.38 5.57 -12.19
N GLU A 109 9.73 6.84 -12.12
CA GLU A 109 11.09 7.33 -12.38
C GLU A 109 12.07 6.78 -11.33
N LEU A 110 11.70 6.88 -10.04
CA LEU A 110 12.52 6.33 -8.97
C LEU A 110 12.58 4.80 -9.03
N ALA A 111 11.48 4.12 -9.37
CA ALA A 111 11.48 2.68 -9.56
C ALA A 111 12.51 2.25 -10.63
N TRP A 112 12.60 2.96 -11.76
CA TRP A 112 13.60 2.69 -12.77
C TRP A 112 15.02 2.84 -12.23
N ILE A 113 15.29 3.90 -11.48
CA ILE A 113 16.61 4.16 -10.89
C ILE A 113 16.96 3.04 -9.88
N LEU A 114 16.02 2.63 -9.04
CA LEU A 114 16.21 1.56 -8.07
C LEU A 114 16.40 0.20 -8.74
N ASN A 115 15.75 -0.05 -9.87
CA ASN A 115 15.99 -1.24 -10.71
C ASN A 115 17.45 -1.35 -11.17
N CYS A 116 18.13 -0.22 -11.42
CA CYS A 116 19.55 -0.20 -11.77
C CYS A 116 20.47 -0.47 -10.56
N VAL A 117 19.92 -0.51 -9.35
CA VAL A 117 20.64 -0.80 -8.10
C VAL A 117 20.26 -2.17 -7.52
N ALA A 118 19.03 -2.62 -7.76
CA ALA A 118 18.53 -3.92 -7.34
C ALA A 118 19.26 -5.08 -8.07
N SER A 119 19.33 -6.23 -7.44
CA SER A 119 19.80 -7.44 -8.11
C SER A 119 18.65 -8.38 -8.47
N MET A 120 18.75 -9.07 -9.61
CA MET A 120 17.76 -10.07 -10.04
C MET A 120 17.48 -11.09 -8.93
N GLY A 121 18.52 -11.61 -8.27
CA GLY A 121 18.36 -12.62 -7.25
C GLY A 121 17.62 -12.14 -5.98
N GLU A 122 17.63 -10.84 -5.67
CA GLU A 122 16.84 -10.28 -4.57
C GLU A 122 15.36 -10.27 -4.93
N VAL A 123 15.03 -9.80 -6.12
CA VAL A 123 13.64 -9.75 -6.61
C VAL A 123 13.06 -11.15 -6.82
N GLU A 124 13.84 -12.09 -7.35
CA GLU A 124 13.45 -13.51 -7.51
C GLU A 124 13.17 -14.22 -6.17
N ARG A 125 13.78 -13.79 -5.08
CA ARG A 125 13.53 -14.36 -3.75
C ARG A 125 12.25 -13.89 -3.09
N MET A 126 11.58 -12.87 -3.64
CA MET A 126 10.34 -12.34 -3.09
C MET A 126 9.24 -13.41 -3.07
N THR A 127 8.69 -13.70 -1.89
CA THR A 127 7.73 -14.80 -1.67
C THR A 127 6.42 -14.58 -2.41
N GLN A 128 5.92 -13.36 -2.39
CA GLN A 128 4.66 -13.00 -3.07
C GLN A 128 4.72 -13.18 -4.60
N TYR A 129 5.87 -12.94 -5.22
CA TYR A 129 6.08 -13.25 -6.63
C TYR A 129 5.95 -14.75 -6.87
N LYS A 130 6.63 -15.58 -6.05
CA LYS A 130 6.60 -17.03 -6.19
C LYS A 130 5.20 -17.61 -6.05
N ASP A 131 4.41 -17.09 -5.13
CA ASP A 131 3.05 -17.56 -4.88
C ASP A 131 2.11 -17.22 -6.05
N LYS A 132 2.21 -16.02 -6.59
CA LYS A 132 1.40 -15.58 -7.73
C LYS A 132 1.82 -16.21 -9.06
N ALA A 133 3.13 -16.41 -9.27
CA ALA A 133 3.66 -17.05 -10.49
C ALA A 133 3.35 -18.56 -10.58
N ARG A 134 2.95 -19.19 -9.48
CA ARG A 134 2.58 -20.62 -9.44
C ARG A 134 1.17 -20.92 -9.93
N VAL A 135 0.33 -19.91 -10.16
CA VAL A 135 -1.01 -20.10 -10.72
C VAL A 135 -0.86 -20.59 -12.16
N LYS A 136 -1.17 -21.88 -12.40
CA LYS A 136 -1.01 -22.53 -13.70
C LYS A 136 -1.87 -21.87 -14.76
N GLY A 137 -1.26 -21.52 -15.89
CA GLY A 137 -1.96 -21.11 -17.11
C GLY A 137 -2.05 -19.60 -17.34
N GLU A 138 -1.62 -18.75 -16.40
CA GLU A 138 -1.61 -17.30 -16.60
C GLU A 138 -0.20 -16.82 -17.01
N SER A 139 -0.15 -15.92 -17.98
CA SER A 139 1.09 -15.23 -18.35
C SER A 139 1.49 -14.27 -17.22
N VAL A 140 2.66 -14.49 -16.64
CA VAL A 140 3.20 -13.63 -15.58
C VAL A 140 3.81 -12.38 -16.24
N SER A 141 3.29 -11.20 -15.90
CA SER A 141 3.83 -9.95 -16.39
C SER A 141 5.17 -9.59 -15.74
N VAL A 142 6.03 -8.86 -16.46
CA VAL A 142 7.25 -8.28 -15.87
C VAL A 142 6.91 -7.38 -14.68
N GLY A 143 5.80 -6.64 -14.74
CA GLY A 143 5.34 -5.82 -13.62
C GLY A 143 5.04 -6.62 -12.35
N LEU A 144 4.56 -7.88 -12.49
CA LEU A 144 4.38 -8.75 -11.32
C LEU A 144 5.71 -9.21 -10.72
N PHE A 145 6.77 -9.29 -11.52
CA PHE A 145 8.12 -9.55 -11.04
C PHE A 145 8.71 -8.31 -10.37
N ASP A 146 8.52 -7.13 -10.95
CA ASP A 146 9.21 -5.89 -10.62
C ASP A 146 8.49 -5.02 -9.56
N TYR A 147 7.19 -5.30 -9.25
CA TYR A 147 6.45 -4.47 -8.31
C TYR A 147 7.09 -4.29 -6.91
N PRO A 148 7.95 -5.19 -6.38
CA PRO A 148 8.64 -4.93 -5.12
C PRO A 148 9.60 -3.75 -5.18
N VAL A 149 10.22 -3.50 -6.36
CA VAL A 149 11.08 -2.34 -6.59
C VAL A 149 10.24 -1.06 -6.71
N LEU A 150 9.08 -1.13 -7.38
CA LEU A 150 8.12 -0.02 -7.39
C LEU A 150 7.63 0.30 -5.97
N MET A 151 7.34 -0.71 -5.13
CA MET A 151 6.97 -0.48 -3.73
C MET A 151 8.12 0.16 -2.93
N ALA A 152 9.36 -0.20 -3.20
CA ALA A 152 10.51 0.47 -2.60
C ALA A 152 10.58 1.94 -3.01
N ALA A 153 10.31 2.26 -4.29
CA ALA A 153 10.22 3.63 -4.77
C ALA A 153 9.09 4.40 -4.07
N ASP A 154 7.90 3.80 -3.93
CA ASP A 154 6.78 4.40 -3.21
C ASP A 154 7.18 4.84 -1.79
N ILE A 155 7.94 3.99 -1.10
CA ILE A 155 8.36 4.23 0.28
C ILE A 155 9.45 5.31 0.35
N LEU A 156 10.46 5.21 -0.50
CA LEU A 156 11.65 6.06 -0.42
C LEU A 156 11.43 7.48 -0.96
N LEU A 157 10.46 7.65 -1.86
CA LEU A 157 10.16 8.94 -2.49
C LEU A 157 9.77 10.04 -1.49
N TYR A 158 9.17 9.67 -0.36
CA TYR A 158 8.63 10.60 0.63
C TYR A 158 9.47 10.71 1.91
N ASP A 159 10.72 10.25 1.91
CA ASP A 159 11.55 10.15 3.13
C ASP A 159 10.81 9.43 4.26
N THR A 160 10.14 8.35 3.92
CA THR A 160 9.30 7.62 4.86
C THR A 160 10.13 6.98 5.96
N GLU A 161 9.82 7.30 7.21
CA GLU A 161 10.47 6.70 8.37
C GLU A 161 9.75 5.44 8.84
N ILE A 162 8.41 5.41 8.72
CA ILE A 162 7.55 4.37 9.28
C ILE A 162 6.62 3.82 8.20
N VAL A 163 6.64 2.51 8.03
CA VAL A 163 5.73 1.79 7.11
C VAL A 163 4.94 0.76 7.90
N PRO A 164 3.67 1.06 8.27
CA PRO A 164 2.80 0.10 8.93
C PRO A 164 2.34 -0.98 7.95
N VAL A 165 2.75 -2.23 8.16
CA VAL A 165 2.45 -3.34 7.25
C VAL A 165 2.00 -4.60 7.98
N GLY A 166 1.32 -5.49 7.27
CA GLY A 166 1.14 -6.87 7.70
C GLY A 166 2.44 -7.68 7.60
N GLU A 167 2.50 -8.81 8.28
CA GLU A 167 3.68 -9.70 8.27
C GLU A 167 4.07 -10.14 6.85
N ASP A 168 3.09 -10.34 5.98
CA ASP A 168 3.26 -10.72 4.57
C ASP A 168 3.95 -9.65 3.71
N GLN A 169 3.96 -8.39 4.16
CA GLN A 169 4.60 -7.27 3.47
C GLN A 169 5.97 -6.88 4.08
N LYS A 170 6.37 -7.50 5.17
CA LYS A 170 7.63 -7.21 5.85
C LYS A 170 8.83 -7.31 4.90
N GLN A 171 8.88 -8.39 4.11
CA GLN A 171 9.98 -8.63 3.15
C GLN A 171 10.11 -7.50 2.11
N HIS A 172 9.01 -6.87 1.71
CA HIS A 172 9.06 -5.73 0.77
C HIS A 172 9.69 -4.49 1.40
N VAL A 173 9.37 -4.21 2.67
CA VAL A 173 9.99 -3.09 3.39
C VAL A 173 11.47 -3.37 3.66
N GLU A 174 11.85 -4.61 3.92
CA GLU A 174 13.26 -5.02 4.03
C GLU A 174 14.01 -4.79 2.70
N LEU A 175 13.41 -5.14 1.56
CA LEU A 175 13.98 -4.83 0.25
C LEU A 175 14.17 -3.31 0.06
N ALA A 176 13.19 -2.50 0.43
CA ALA A 176 13.30 -1.04 0.35
C ALA A 176 14.46 -0.51 1.19
N ARG A 177 14.67 -1.06 2.40
CA ARG A 177 15.80 -0.75 3.27
C ARG A 177 17.14 -1.09 2.61
N ASP A 178 17.26 -2.32 2.10
CA ASP A 178 18.48 -2.81 1.46
C ASP A 178 18.85 -1.96 0.23
N LEU A 179 17.86 -1.56 -0.57
CA LEU A 179 18.06 -0.68 -1.72
C LEU A 179 18.49 0.73 -1.29
N ALA A 180 17.86 1.29 -0.25
CA ALA A 180 18.21 2.59 0.30
C ALA A 180 19.64 2.61 0.87
N GLU A 181 20.00 1.62 1.67
CA GLU A 181 21.35 1.48 2.24
C GLU A 181 22.43 1.34 1.14
N ARG A 182 22.15 0.51 0.13
CA ARG A 182 23.04 0.31 -1.02
C ARG A 182 23.20 1.57 -1.85
N PHE A 183 22.10 2.28 -2.08
CA PHE A 183 22.11 3.55 -2.81
C PHE A 183 22.91 4.61 -2.04
N ASN A 184 22.63 4.80 -0.76
CA ASN A 184 23.32 5.75 0.10
C ASN A 184 24.82 5.47 0.17
N LYS A 185 25.21 4.19 0.29
CA LYS A 185 26.63 3.80 0.29
C LYS A 185 27.33 4.14 -1.03
N ARG A 186 26.63 4.03 -2.16
CA ARG A 186 27.23 4.21 -3.50
C ARG A 186 27.26 5.66 -3.93
N PHE A 187 26.23 6.43 -3.60
CA PHE A 187 25.98 7.77 -4.16
C PHE A 187 25.97 8.89 -3.11
N GLY A 188 26.12 8.56 -1.83
CA GLY A 188 25.98 9.49 -0.70
C GLY A 188 24.60 9.42 -0.04
N GLU A 189 24.48 9.92 1.18
CA GLU A 189 23.22 9.93 1.94
C GLU A 189 22.13 10.67 1.15
N THR A 190 21.14 9.91 0.69
CA THR A 190 20.03 10.36 -0.16
C THR A 190 18.68 9.95 0.44
N PHE A 191 18.54 8.67 0.81
CA PHE A 191 17.27 8.13 1.29
C PHE A 191 17.28 7.94 2.80
N VAL A 192 16.14 8.23 3.43
CA VAL A 192 15.84 7.81 4.80
C VAL A 192 15.61 6.29 4.81
N ILE A 193 16.18 5.58 5.79
CA ILE A 193 16.02 4.13 5.91
C ILE A 193 14.69 3.85 6.64
N PRO A 194 13.67 3.31 5.96
CA PRO A 194 12.35 3.10 6.53
C PRO A 194 12.35 1.98 7.58
N LYS A 195 11.42 2.03 8.53
CA LYS A 195 11.21 0.99 9.54
C LYS A 195 9.84 0.35 9.34
N PRO A 196 9.74 -0.99 9.16
CA PRO A 196 8.47 -1.66 9.19
C PRO A 196 7.91 -1.65 10.62
N ILE A 197 6.65 -1.26 10.77
CA ILE A 197 5.89 -1.55 11.97
C ILE A 197 4.90 -2.66 11.64
N ILE A 198 5.19 -3.85 12.17
CA ILE A 198 4.27 -4.97 12.02
C ILE A 198 3.07 -4.70 12.91
N ARG A 199 1.96 -4.39 12.28
CA ARG A 199 0.69 -4.25 12.99
C ARG A 199 0.33 -5.61 13.60
N LYS A 200 0.15 -5.66 14.92
CA LYS A 200 -0.54 -6.80 15.54
C LYS A 200 -1.85 -6.92 14.77
N GLN A 201 -2.09 -8.07 14.17
CA GLN A 201 -3.32 -8.30 13.41
C GLN A 201 -4.47 -7.88 14.33
N GLY A 202 -5.19 -6.84 13.94
CA GLY A 202 -6.52 -6.57 14.50
C GLY A 202 -7.30 -7.90 14.41
N ALA A 203 -8.27 -8.11 15.27
CA ALA A 203 -8.98 -9.37 15.38
C ALA A 203 -9.19 -9.95 13.97
N ARG A 204 -8.58 -11.11 13.69
CA ARG A 204 -8.71 -11.79 12.40
C ARG A 204 -10.17 -12.13 12.22
N ILE A 205 -10.89 -11.30 11.48
CA ILE A 205 -12.31 -11.53 11.22
C ILE A 205 -12.42 -12.75 10.33
N MET A 206 -13.12 -13.75 10.83
CA MET A 206 -13.34 -15.01 10.14
C MET A 206 -14.57 -14.94 9.25
N GLY A 207 -14.66 -15.82 8.25
CA GLY A 207 -15.83 -15.92 7.39
C GLY A 207 -17.06 -16.32 8.16
N LEU A 208 -18.23 -15.81 7.74
CA LEU A 208 -19.50 -16.15 8.40
C LEU A 208 -19.94 -17.57 8.08
N ASP A 209 -19.64 -18.05 6.89
CA ASP A 209 -19.97 -19.42 6.43
C ASP A 209 -18.85 -20.44 6.71
N ASP A 210 -17.64 -19.97 7.02
CA ASP A 210 -16.50 -20.81 7.36
C ASP A 210 -15.61 -20.11 8.42
N PRO A 211 -15.86 -20.37 9.70
CA PRO A 211 -15.14 -19.71 10.79
C PRO A 211 -13.68 -20.13 10.92
N GLU A 212 -13.24 -21.14 10.19
CA GLU A 212 -11.82 -21.54 10.14
C GLU A 212 -11.03 -20.74 9.11
N LYS A 213 -11.71 -20.12 8.14
CA LYS A 213 -11.09 -19.30 7.11
C LYS A 213 -11.31 -17.80 7.36
N LYS A 214 -10.31 -17.01 6.98
CA LYS A 214 -10.41 -15.56 7.02
C LYS A 214 -11.53 -15.08 6.11
N MET A 215 -12.33 -14.11 6.59
CA MET A 215 -13.32 -13.42 5.79
C MET A 215 -12.72 -12.91 4.47
N SER A 216 -13.35 -13.26 3.36
CA SER A 216 -12.84 -12.95 2.03
C SER A 216 -13.99 -12.74 1.05
N LYS A 217 -13.87 -11.67 0.25
CA LYS A 217 -14.77 -11.42 -0.89
C LYS A 217 -14.62 -12.44 -2.02
N SER A 218 -13.50 -13.17 -2.06
CA SER A 218 -13.23 -14.21 -3.06
C SER A 218 -13.83 -15.57 -2.67
N SER A 219 -14.59 -15.63 -1.57
CA SER A 219 -15.36 -16.84 -1.24
C SER A 219 -16.42 -17.08 -2.32
N PRO A 220 -16.73 -18.35 -2.64
CA PRO A 220 -17.82 -18.70 -3.54
C PRO A 220 -19.19 -18.20 -3.07
N SER A 221 -19.35 -17.95 -1.77
CA SER A 221 -20.57 -17.45 -1.15
C SER A 221 -20.44 -15.97 -0.79
N ASP A 222 -21.40 -15.16 -1.20
CA ASP A 222 -21.56 -13.77 -0.78
C ASP A 222 -21.96 -13.61 0.68
N LYS A 223 -22.40 -14.70 1.32
CA LYS A 223 -22.69 -14.77 2.75
C LYS A 223 -21.44 -14.87 3.63
N ASN A 224 -20.28 -15.12 3.05
CA ASN A 224 -19.02 -15.23 3.80
C ASN A 224 -18.59 -13.92 4.49
N PHE A 225 -19.02 -12.77 3.97
CA PHE A 225 -18.56 -11.48 4.45
C PHE A 225 -19.69 -10.45 4.59
N ILE A 226 -19.52 -9.51 5.51
CA ILE A 226 -20.33 -8.31 5.62
C ILE A 226 -19.63 -7.19 4.89
N SER A 227 -20.23 -6.69 3.78
CA SER A 227 -19.75 -5.52 3.08
C SER A 227 -20.02 -4.25 3.89
N LEU A 228 -19.13 -3.26 3.78
CA LEU A 228 -19.39 -1.93 4.35
C LEU A 228 -20.56 -1.19 3.65
N MET A 229 -21.07 -1.75 2.55
CA MET A 229 -22.22 -1.23 1.80
C MET A 229 -23.51 -2.01 2.07
N ASP A 230 -23.46 -3.08 2.88
CA ASP A 230 -24.66 -3.85 3.21
C ASP A 230 -25.60 -3.02 4.10
N ASP A 231 -26.89 -3.03 3.77
CA ASP A 231 -27.93 -2.47 4.64
C ASP A 231 -28.23 -3.42 5.80
N GLU A 232 -28.95 -2.92 6.80
CA GLU A 232 -29.30 -3.68 8.00
C GLU A 232 -29.97 -5.03 7.68
N LYS A 233 -30.89 -5.04 6.70
CA LYS A 233 -31.61 -6.26 6.32
C LYS A 233 -30.68 -7.29 5.69
N THR A 234 -29.73 -6.85 4.92
CA THR A 234 -28.71 -7.71 4.30
C THR A 234 -27.78 -8.28 5.34
N VAL A 235 -27.32 -7.44 6.29
CA VAL A 235 -26.49 -7.90 7.42
C VAL A 235 -27.22 -8.97 8.23
N LEU A 236 -28.48 -8.72 8.63
CA LEU A 236 -29.29 -9.68 9.39
C LEU A 236 -29.54 -11.01 8.67
N LYS A 237 -29.51 -11.02 7.33
CA LYS A 237 -29.65 -12.28 6.57
C LYS A 237 -28.34 -13.06 6.47
N LYS A 238 -27.20 -12.40 6.68
CA LYS A 238 -25.88 -13.02 6.61
C LYS A 238 -25.42 -13.60 7.96
N ILE A 239 -25.94 -13.05 9.05
CA ILE A 239 -25.74 -13.52 10.43
C ILE A 239 -26.77 -14.59 10.77
#